data_8208b91843302e23d7e15179142d4c2a
#
_entry.id   8208b91843302e23d7e15179142d4c2a
#
_cell.length_a   1.000
_cell.length_b   1.000
_cell.length_c   1.000
_cell.angle_alpha   90.00
_cell.angle_beta   90.00
_cell.angle_gamma   90.00
#
_symmetry.space_group_name_H-M   'P 1'
#
loop_
_entity.id
_entity.type
_entity.pdbx_description
1 polymer ?
#
loop_
_entity_poly.entity_id
_entity_poly.type
_entity_poly.pdbx_seq_one_letter_code
_entity_poly.pdbx_strand_id
1 'polypeptide(L)'
;MGTTSEDEQVIRGVMDRWKAGVDAHEPATVAACFTGDAVFQGMRPYSVGRPGVTEYYASQPIGMQAAYKILETRRLAEGLVLGYLWVDFSYTDKATLGVHLGVLATRTTDGWRLAHYQVSYLA
;
A
#
# COMPACT_ATOMS: atom_id res chain seq x y z
N MET A 1 11.13 12.15 -22.00
CA MET A 1 10.37 13.16 -21.31
C MET A 1 10.36 12.86 -19.83
N GLY A 2 10.71 13.73 -19.01
CA GLY A 2 10.72 13.49 -17.57
C GLY A 2 9.37 13.64 -16.90
N THR A 3 8.26 13.67 -17.63
CA THR A 3 6.96 13.89 -17.06
C THR A 3 6.43 12.62 -16.41
N THR A 4 6.12 12.70 -15.11
CA THR A 4 5.46 11.62 -14.39
C THR A 4 4.06 11.44 -14.95
N SER A 5 3.67 10.21 -15.27
CA SER A 5 2.37 9.91 -15.80
C SER A 5 1.28 10.20 -14.75
N GLU A 6 0.07 10.46 -15.22
CA GLU A 6 -1.08 10.67 -14.35
C GLU A 6 -1.35 9.43 -13.49
N ASP A 7 -1.19 8.24 -14.09
CA ASP A 7 -1.40 6.98 -13.37
C ASP A 7 -0.36 6.81 -12.26
N GLU A 8 0.89 7.16 -12.53
CA GLU A 8 1.92 7.09 -11.49
C GLU A 8 1.63 8.08 -10.37
N GLN A 9 1.12 9.26 -10.69
CA GLN A 9 0.74 10.26 -9.67
C GLN A 9 -0.39 9.75 -8.78
N VAL A 10 -1.35 9.01 -9.35
CA VAL A 10 -2.45 8.41 -8.58
C VAL A 10 -1.88 7.42 -7.56
N ILE A 11 -1.04 6.50 -8.02
CA ILE A 11 -0.43 5.49 -7.14
C ILE A 11 0.43 6.17 -6.08
N ARG A 12 1.24 7.14 -6.47
CA ARG A 12 2.13 7.85 -5.53
C ARG A 12 1.31 8.56 -4.45
N GLY A 13 0.22 9.20 -4.82
CA GLY A 13 -0.62 9.92 -3.86
C GLY A 13 -1.19 9.00 -2.79
N VAL A 14 -1.68 7.81 -3.17
CA VAL A 14 -2.21 6.85 -2.21
C VAL A 14 -1.08 6.24 -1.38
N MET A 15 0.02 5.86 -2.04
CA MET A 15 1.12 5.18 -1.35
C MET A 15 1.86 6.12 -0.40
N ASP A 16 1.93 7.40 -0.70
CA ASP A 16 2.52 8.37 0.23
C ASP A 16 1.71 8.47 1.53
N ARG A 17 0.38 8.44 1.43
CA ARG A 17 -0.48 8.43 2.63
C ARG A 17 -0.32 7.12 3.41
N TRP A 18 -0.26 6.00 2.69
CA TRP A 18 -0.02 4.68 3.30
C TRP A 18 1.32 4.69 4.05
N LYS A 19 2.39 5.17 3.39
CA LYS A 19 3.71 5.24 3.98
C LYS A 19 3.72 6.10 5.25
N ALA A 20 3.07 7.25 5.20
CA ALA A 20 3.00 8.15 6.36
C ALA A 20 2.36 7.44 7.56
N GLY A 21 1.29 6.69 7.34
CA GLY A 21 0.64 5.94 8.40
C GLY A 21 1.50 4.79 8.93
N VAL A 22 2.19 4.08 8.04
CA VAL A 22 3.10 3.00 8.43
C VAL A 22 4.25 3.55 9.26
N ASP A 23 4.90 4.60 8.78
CA ASP A 23 6.07 5.19 9.45
C ASP A 23 5.73 5.75 10.82
N ALA A 24 4.54 6.31 10.98
CA ALA A 24 4.07 6.88 12.24
C ALA A 24 3.44 5.84 13.17
N HIS A 25 3.34 4.59 12.74
CA HIS A 25 2.64 3.53 13.46
C HIS A 25 1.21 3.94 13.82
N GLU A 26 0.47 4.37 12.79
CA GLU A 26 -0.93 4.79 12.92
C GLU A 26 -1.82 3.87 12.09
N PRO A 27 -2.23 2.71 12.66
CA PRO A 27 -2.99 1.73 11.89
C PRO A 27 -4.29 2.25 11.28
N ALA A 28 -5.00 3.13 11.99
CA ALA A 28 -6.23 3.70 11.45
C ALA A 28 -5.98 4.58 10.24
N THR A 29 -4.88 5.32 10.24
CA THR A 29 -4.48 6.16 9.10
C THR A 29 -4.14 5.29 7.90
N VAL A 30 -3.45 4.16 8.12
CA VAL A 30 -3.17 3.20 7.05
C VAL A 30 -4.47 2.63 6.49
N ALA A 31 -5.37 2.19 7.36
CA ALA A 31 -6.65 1.60 6.95
C ALA A 31 -7.51 2.58 6.16
N ALA A 32 -7.41 3.88 6.45
CA ALA A 32 -8.16 4.91 5.73
C ALA A 32 -7.75 5.02 4.26
N CYS A 33 -6.59 4.47 3.88
CA CYS A 33 -6.15 4.45 2.48
C CYS A 33 -6.88 3.39 1.66
N PHE A 34 -7.70 2.57 2.28
CA PHE A 34 -8.34 1.40 1.66
C PHE A 34 -9.85 1.60 1.52
N THR A 35 -10.45 0.90 0.54
CA THR A 35 -11.91 0.86 0.45
C THR A 35 -12.48 -0.01 1.55
N GLY A 36 -13.78 0.13 1.82
CA GLY A 36 -14.44 -0.63 2.89
C GLY A 36 -14.48 -2.14 2.65
N ASP A 37 -14.29 -2.57 1.40
CA ASP A 37 -14.31 -3.98 1.01
C ASP A 37 -12.96 -4.43 0.42
N ALA A 38 -11.88 -3.72 0.69
CA ALA A 38 -10.57 -4.02 0.12
C ALA A 38 -10.10 -5.42 0.48
N VAL A 39 -9.48 -6.08 -0.48
CA VAL A 39 -8.77 -7.35 -0.24
C VAL A 39 -7.33 -7.00 0.11
N PHE A 40 -6.91 -7.40 1.29
CA PHE A 40 -5.60 -7.05 1.83
C PHE A 40 -4.82 -8.30 2.23
N GLN A 41 -3.61 -8.42 1.71
CA GLN A 41 -2.70 -9.49 2.10
C GLN A 41 -1.29 -8.93 2.27
N GLY A 42 -0.84 -8.84 3.53
CA GLY A 42 0.55 -8.56 3.86
C GLY A 42 1.32 -9.89 3.94
N MET A 43 2.09 -10.09 5.04
CA MET A 43 2.85 -11.32 5.25
C MET A 43 2.04 -12.38 6.00
N ARG A 44 0.76 -12.19 6.15
CA ARG A 44 -0.18 -13.12 6.79
C ARG A 44 -1.31 -13.42 5.83
N PRO A 45 -2.16 -14.42 6.13
CA PRO A 45 -3.33 -14.70 5.30
C PRO A 45 -4.18 -13.45 5.08
N TYR A 46 -4.87 -13.42 3.96
CA TYR A 46 -5.61 -12.23 3.57
C TYR A 46 -6.78 -11.93 4.50
N SER A 47 -7.22 -10.68 4.46
CA SER A 47 -8.44 -10.23 5.11
C SER A 47 -9.21 -9.34 4.15
N VAL A 48 -10.47 -9.08 4.48
CA VAL A 48 -11.33 -8.19 3.69
C VAL A 48 -11.81 -7.06 4.58
N GLY A 49 -11.67 -5.83 4.10
CA GLY A 49 -12.14 -4.64 4.80
C GLY A 49 -11.10 -3.98 5.68
N ARG A 50 -11.42 -2.77 6.13
CA ARG A 50 -10.51 -1.94 6.94
C ARG A 50 -10.13 -2.51 8.30
N PRO A 51 -11.04 -3.20 9.02
CA PRO A 51 -10.65 -3.76 10.33
C PRO A 51 -9.45 -4.69 10.25
N GLY A 52 -9.36 -5.50 9.21
CA GLY A 52 -8.20 -6.40 9.03
C GLY A 52 -6.91 -5.65 8.76
N VAL A 53 -6.98 -4.54 8.01
CA VAL A 53 -5.82 -3.68 7.77
C VAL A 53 -5.34 -3.06 9.08
N THR A 54 -6.28 -2.52 9.86
CA THR A 54 -5.98 -1.91 11.16
C THR A 54 -5.29 -2.92 12.08
N GLU A 55 -5.85 -4.12 12.19
CA GLU A 55 -5.30 -5.18 13.04
C GLU A 55 -3.89 -5.56 12.60
N TYR A 56 -3.68 -5.72 11.28
CA TYR A 56 -2.37 -6.08 10.74
C TYR A 56 -1.31 -5.05 11.14
N TYR A 57 -1.57 -3.76 10.89
CA TYR A 57 -0.57 -2.73 11.18
C TYR A 57 -0.42 -2.45 12.67
N ALA A 58 -1.46 -2.67 13.47
CA ALA A 58 -1.34 -2.58 14.93
C ALA A 58 -0.39 -3.65 15.48
N SER A 59 -0.31 -4.81 14.81
CA SER A 59 0.56 -5.91 15.23
C SER A 59 2.00 -5.78 14.74
N GLN A 60 2.31 -4.81 13.87
CA GLN A 60 3.65 -4.62 13.37
C GLN A 60 4.53 -3.92 14.42
N PRO A 61 5.86 -4.14 14.38
CA PRO A 61 6.75 -3.50 15.35
C PRO A 61 6.71 -1.98 15.26
N ILE A 62 6.76 -1.32 16.41
CA ILE A 62 6.95 0.12 16.46
C ILE A 62 8.34 0.43 15.89
N GLY A 63 8.43 1.48 15.09
CA GLY A 63 9.68 1.85 14.42
C GLY A 63 9.84 1.26 13.03
N MET A 64 8.89 0.41 12.60
CA MET A 64 8.88 -0.06 11.21
C MET A 64 8.63 1.13 10.28
N GLN A 65 9.43 1.21 9.22
CA GLN A 65 9.27 2.23 8.19
C GLN A 65 9.18 1.56 6.83
N ALA A 66 8.50 2.21 5.91
CA ALA A 66 8.35 1.71 4.55
C ALA A 66 8.98 2.69 3.57
N ALA A 67 9.72 2.15 2.61
CA ALA A 67 10.21 2.91 1.46
C ALA A 67 9.75 2.16 0.22
N TYR A 68 9.16 2.87 -0.74
CA TYR A 68 8.65 2.19 -1.92
C TYR A 68 9.17 2.80 -3.20
N LYS A 69 9.14 1.99 -4.25
CA LYS A 69 9.50 2.40 -5.60
C LYS A 69 8.43 1.86 -6.55
N ILE A 70 7.85 2.72 -7.37
CA ILE A 70 6.86 2.31 -8.36
C ILE A 70 7.60 1.71 -9.55
N LEU A 71 7.28 0.47 -9.89
CA LEU A 71 7.90 -0.24 -11.00
C LEU A 71 7.05 -0.16 -12.27
N GLU A 72 5.74 -0.35 -12.13
CA GLU A 72 4.80 -0.32 -13.25
C GLU A 72 3.49 0.28 -12.82
N THR A 73 2.81 0.95 -13.74
CA THR A 73 1.42 1.37 -13.56
C THR A 73 0.64 1.07 -14.84
N ARG A 74 -0.62 0.76 -14.68
CA ARG A 74 -1.53 0.54 -15.81
C ARG A 74 -2.90 1.08 -15.47
N ARG A 75 -3.48 1.84 -16.39
CA ARG A 75 -4.87 2.25 -16.25
C ARG A 75 -5.74 1.15 -16.82
N LEU A 76 -6.51 0.48 -15.97
CA LEU A 76 -7.37 -0.62 -16.38
C LEU A 76 -8.72 -0.15 -16.84
N ALA A 77 -9.21 0.96 -16.29
CA ALA A 77 -10.48 1.56 -16.63
C ALA A 77 -10.50 2.98 -16.08
N GLU A 78 -11.50 3.76 -16.44
CA GLU A 78 -11.72 5.06 -15.84
C GLU A 78 -11.83 4.88 -14.32
N GLY A 79 -11.01 5.60 -13.57
CA GLY A 79 -11.03 5.50 -12.12
C GLY A 79 -10.44 4.22 -11.54
N LEU A 80 -9.61 3.48 -12.29
CA LEU A 80 -9.04 2.22 -11.83
C LEU A 80 -7.60 2.08 -12.33
N VAL A 81 -6.63 2.10 -11.41
CA VAL A 81 -5.21 2.06 -11.75
C VAL A 81 -4.52 0.94 -10.97
N LEU A 82 -3.83 0.08 -11.71
CA LEU A 82 -2.97 -0.95 -11.14
C LEU A 82 -1.59 -0.35 -10.87
N GLY A 83 -1.02 -0.64 -9.69
CA GLY A 83 0.35 -0.31 -9.38
C GLY A 83 1.13 -1.57 -9.01
N TYR A 84 2.37 -1.66 -9.49
CA TYR A 84 3.28 -2.74 -9.11
C TYR A 84 4.54 -2.09 -8.57
N LEU A 85 4.89 -2.42 -7.34
CA LEU A 85 5.90 -1.70 -6.57
C LEU A 85 6.91 -2.65 -5.95
N TRP A 86 8.06 -2.09 -5.61
CA TRP A 86 9.00 -2.68 -4.66
C TRP A 86 8.86 -1.92 -3.35
N VAL A 87 8.84 -2.62 -2.23
CA VAL A 87 8.77 -2.00 -0.89
C VAL A 87 9.86 -2.59 -0.02
N ASP A 88 10.61 -1.72 0.65
CA ASP A 88 11.54 -2.10 1.71
C ASP A 88 10.92 -1.73 3.05
N PHE A 89 10.69 -2.72 3.90
CA PHE A 89 10.29 -2.49 5.28
C PHE A 89 11.53 -2.56 6.16
N SER A 90 11.86 -1.47 6.83
CA SER A 90 12.99 -1.41 7.74
C SER A 90 12.52 -1.41 9.18
N TYR A 91 13.37 -1.95 10.06
CA TYR A 91 13.06 -2.17 11.46
C TYR A 91 14.21 -1.67 12.31
N THR A 92 13.95 -1.42 13.61
CA THR A 92 14.98 -0.95 14.51
C THR A 92 15.93 -2.06 14.98
N ASP A 93 15.48 -3.31 14.98
CA ASP A 93 16.20 -4.43 15.60
C ASP A 93 16.32 -5.67 14.74
N LYS A 94 16.04 -5.56 13.46
CA LYS A 94 16.23 -6.69 12.53
C LYS A 94 16.43 -6.20 11.10
N ALA A 95 16.81 -7.10 10.22
CA ALA A 95 17.12 -6.79 8.83
C ALA A 95 15.92 -6.26 8.06
N THR A 96 16.20 -5.39 7.08
CA THR A 96 15.19 -4.90 6.15
C THR A 96 14.61 -6.04 5.33
N LEU A 97 13.29 -6.01 5.15
CA LEU A 97 12.56 -6.97 4.34
C LEU A 97 12.11 -6.30 3.04
N GLY A 98 12.59 -6.80 1.91
CA GLY A 98 12.19 -6.30 0.59
C GLY A 98 11.16 -7.21 -0.04
N VAL A 99 10.08 -6.63 -0.56
CA VAL A 99 8.99 -7.38 -1.17
C VAL A 99 8.49 -6.68 -2.42
N HIS A 100 7.83 -7.43 -3.29
CA HIS A 100 7.01 -6.84 -4.34
C HIS A 100 5.60 -6.60 -3.78
N LEU A 101 4.94 -5.59 -4.32
CA LEU A 101 3.60 -5.22 -3.87
C LEU A 101 2.74 -4.87 -5.08
N GLY A 102 1.64 -5.61 -5.24
CA GLY A 102 0.62 -5.28 -6.23
C GLY A 102 -0.52 -4.55 -5.55
N VAL A 103 -0.94 -3.42 -6.11
CA VAL A 103 -2.07 -2.65 -5.58
C VAL A 103 -3.02 -2.28 -6.70
N LEU A 104 -4.27 -2.07 -6.33
CA LEU A 104 -5.29 -1.58 -7.24
C LEU A 104 -5.94 -0.37 -6.59
N ALA A 105 -5.76 0.81 -7.22
CA ALA A 105 -6.34 2.05 -6.72
C ALA A 105 -7.64 2.33 -7.48
N THR A 106 -8.68 2.66 -6.76
CA THR A 106 -9.97 3.02 -7.34
C THR A 106 -10.38 4.41 -6.86
N ARG A 107 -11.01 5.18 -7.74
CA ARG A 107 -11.50 6.51 -7.39
C ARG A 107 -12.85 6.36 -6.70
N THR A 108 -12.96 6.97 -5.52
CA THR A 108 -14.18 6.99 -4.73
C THR A 108 -14.64 8.44 -4.57
N THR A 109 -15.79 8.64 -3.92
CA THR A 109 -16.27 9.99 -3.62
C THR A 109 -15.30 10.73 -2.67
N ASP A 110 -14.48 9.97 -1.92
CA ASP A 110 -13.51 10.54 -0.98
C ASP A 110 -12.09 10.58 -1.56
N GLY A 111 -11.96 10.38 -2.86
CA GLY A 111 -10.66 10.35 -3.55
C GLY A 111 -10.21 8.92 -3.84
N TRP A 112 -8.94 8.79 -4.19
CA TRP A 112 -8.38 7.49 -4.55
C TRP A 112 -8.12 6.66 -3.29
N ARG A 113 -8.49 5.36 -3.37
CA ARG A 113 -8.30 4.40 -2.27
C ARG A 113 -7.84 3.07 -2.85
N LEU A 114 -7.20 2.24 -2.04
CA LEU A 114 -6.77 0.91 -2.45
C LEU A 114 -7.91 -0.08 -2.27
N ALA A 115 -8.27 -0.75 -3.36
CA ALA A 115 -9.25 -1.83 -3.33
C ALA A 115 -8.59 -3.20 -3.20
N HIS A 116 -7.29 -3.28 -3.50
CA HIS A 116 -6.51 -4.51 -3.43
C HIS A 116 -5.07 -4.18 -3.07
N TYR A 117 -4.47 -5.02 -2.23
CA TYR A 117 -3.09 -4.89 -1.77
C TYR A 117 -2.57 -6.31 -1.55
N GLN A 118 -1.51 -6.68 -2.26
CA GLN A 118 -0.99 -8.04 -2.15
C GLN A 118 0.53 -8.03 -2.20
N VAL A 119 1.13 -8.51 -1.12
CA VAL A 119 2.59 -8.65 -0.99
C VAL A 119 3.02 -9.97 -1.62
N SER A 120 4.15 -9.95 -2.31
CA SER A 120 4.82 -11.15 -2.80
C SER A 120 6.26 -11.13 -2.29
N TYR A 121 6.64 -12.18 -1.58
CA TYR A 121 8.01 -12.36 -1.11
C TYR A 121 8.63 -13.53 -1.87
N LEU A 122 9.67 -13.22 -2.63
CA LEU A 122 10.38 -14.24 -3.41
C LEU A 122 11.70 -14.55 -2.71
N ALA A 123 11.85 -15.79 -2.32
CA ALA A 123 13.06 -16.24 -1.64
C ALA A 123 14.25 -16.32 -2.60
#